data_04ecbce54e20bf6c9254e6f213521ab0
#
_entry.id   04ecbce54e20bf6c9254e6f213521ab0
#
_cell.length_a   1.000
_cell.length_b   1.000
_cell.length_c   1.000
_cell.angle_alpha   90.00
_cell.angle_beta   90.00
_cell.angle_gamma   90.00
#
_symmetry.space_group_name_H-M   'P 1'
#
loop_
_entity.id
_entity.type
_entity.pdbx_description
1 polymer ?
#
loop_
_entity_poly.entity_id
_entity_poly.type
_entity_poly.pdbx_seq_one_letter_code
_entity_poly.pdbx_strand_id
1 'polypeptide(L)'
;MRRTRAIGRIPVRDVRPAVESGNRPAKAVVGETFEVTATVFREGHDAVAAHVVLKDPEGRPGPWTPMRELAPGSDRWGAEVTANAVGHWSYRVEAWSDPVATWRHTAGIKIPAGIDPGLVLEEGAELYERAAAGVPKEAGRSVLLAAAKTLRDDSLPTAARFAAALTPEVDEVLGRHPLR
;
A
#
# COMPACT_ATOMS: atom_id res chain seq x y z
N MET A 1 -23.78 -10.43 -22.52
CA MET A 1 -22.64 -11.33 -22.28
C MET A 1 -21.99 -10.91 -20.94
N ARG A 2 -22.24 -11.65 -19.84
CA ARG A 2 -21.64 -11.33 -18.52
C ARG A 2 -20.16 -11.65 -18.60
N ARG A 3 -19.32 -10.62 -18.52
CA ARG A 3 -17.87 -10.83 -18.32
C ARG A 3 -17.67 -11.53 -16.97
N THR A 4 -17.22 -12.76 -17.02
CA THR A 4 -16.72 -13.45 -15.82
C THR A 4 -15.52 -12.64 -15.32
N ARG A 5 -15.68 -11.91 -14.21
CA ARG A 5 -14.54 -11.28 -13.55
C ARG A 5 -13.65 -12.40 -13.04
N ALA A 6 -12.44 -12.48 -13.55
CA ALA A 6 -11.41 -13.32 -12.94
C ALA A 6 -11.29 -12.87 -11.46
N ILE A 7 -11.49 -13.82 -10.54
CA ILE A 7 -11.25 -13.56 -9.12
C ILE A 7 -9.73 -13.47 -8.98
N GLY A 8 -9.23 -12.26 -8.74
CA GLY A 8 -7.81 -12.05 -8.43
C GLY A 8 -7.44 -12.76 -7.12
N ARG A 9 -6.14 -13.00 -6.92
CA ARG A 9 -5.62 -13.60 -5.67
C ARG A 9 -5.89 -12.75 -4.43
N ILE A 10 -6.23 -11.47 -4.60
CA ILE A 10 -6.60 -10.53 -3.54
C ILE A 10 -8.00 -10.01 -3.86
N PRO A 11 -9.05 -10.59 -3.25
CA PRO A 11 -10.41 -10.12 -3.40
C PRO A 11 -10.59 -8.73 -2.80
N VAL A 12 -11.30 -7.86 -3.52
CA VAL A 12 -11.82 -6.59 -3.02
C VAL A 12 -13.34 -6.70 -3.04
N ARG A 13 -13.97 -6.62 -1.86
CA ARG A 13 -15.41 -6.79 -1.66
C ARG A 13 -16.00 -5.66 -0.84
N ASP A 14 -17.32 -5.60 -0.81
CA ASP A 14 -18.09 -4.68 0.04
C ASP A 14 -17.59 -3.24 0.00
N VAL A 15 -17.28 -2.76 -1.21
CA VAL A 15 -16.83 -1.39 -1.43
C VAL A 15 -17.98 -0.43 -1.11
N ARG A 16 -17.73 0.53 -0.22
CA ARG A 16 -18.69 1.53 0.23
C ARG A 16 -18.13 2.95 0.05
N PRO A 17 -19.00 3.99 -0.11
CA PRO A 17 -20.46 3.94 -0.14
C PRO A 17 -21.02 3.29 -1.42
N ALA A 18 -22.07 2.51 -1.31
CA ALA A 18 -22.78 1.94 -2.46
C ALA A 18 -24.29 1.98 -2.20
N VAL A 19 -25.04 2.58 -3.10
CA VAL A 19 -26.49 2.67 -3.05
C VAL A 19 -27.08 1.65 -4.03
N GLU A 20 -28.04 0.84 -3.57
CA GLU A 20 -28.65 -0.23 -4.36
C GLU A 20 -27.60 -1.12 -5.06
N SER A 21 -26.62 -1.60 -4.30
CA SER A 21 -25.51 -2.43 -4.79
C SER A 21 -24.70 -1.78 -5.92
N GLY A 22 -24.61 -0.45 -5.92
CA GLY A 22 -23.87 0.33 -6.92
C GLY A 22 -24.68 0.70 -8.16
N ASN A 23 -25.99 0.43 -8.17
CA ASN A 23 -26.89 0.81 -9.28
C ASN A 23 -27.26 2.28 -9.26
N ARG A 24 -27.11 2.95 -8.12
CA ARG A 24 -27.33 4.40 -7.97
C ARG A 24 -26.12 5.08 -7.36
N PRO A 25 -25.82 6.34 -7.73
CA PRO A 25 -24.76 7.10 -7.11
C PRO A 25 -25.08 7.43 -5.65
N ALA A 26 -24.08 7.36 -4.79
CA ALA A 26 -24.14 7.98 -3.48
C ALA A 26 -24.03 9.50 -3.65
N LYS A 27 -24.72 10.25 -2.79
CA LYS A 27 -24.69 11.72 -2.83
C LYS A 27 -23.65 12.24 -1.83
N ALA A 28 -22.91 13.27 -2.23
CA ALA A 28 -22.01 14.02 -1.39
C ALA A 28 -22.09 15.51 -1.76
N VAL A 29 -21.73 16.38 -0.83
CA VAL A 29 -21.63 17.82 -1.07
C VAL A 29 -20.20 18.13 -1.54
N VAL A 30 -20.07 19.15 -2.41
CA VAL A 30 -18.73 19.61 -2.84
C VAL A 30 -17.91 20.03 -1.63
N GLY A 31 -16.70 19.49 -1.52
CA GLY A 31 -15.80 19.72 -0.39
C GLY A 31 -16.07 18.84 0.83
N GLU A 32 -17.13 18.03 0.82
CA GLU A 32 -17.37 17.04 1.87
C GLU A 32 -16.35 15.92 1.78
N THR A 33 -15.74 15.60 2.93
CA THR A 33 -14.88 14.43 3.08
C THR A 33 -15.74 13.25 3.53
N PHE A 34 -15.64 12.13 2.82
CA PHE A 34 -16.32 10.90 3.16
C PHE A 34 -15.38 9.71 3.10
N GLU A 35 -15.68 8.69 3.87
CA GLU A 35 -14.88 7.48 3.93
C GLU A 35 -15.28 6.50 2.84
N VAL A 36 -14.30 6.04 2.05
CA VAL A 36 -14.44 4.87 1.19
C VAL A 36 -13.88 3.67 1.93
N THR A 37 -14.69 2.63 2.08
CA THR A 37 -14.28 1.38 2.73
C THR A 37 -14.37 0.20 1.79
N ALA A 38 -13.56 -0.83 2.05
CA ALA A 38 -13.63 -2.11 1.35
C ALA A 38 -13.16 -3.25 2.26
N THR A 39 -13.59 -4.46 1.97
CA THR A 39 -13.00 -5.68 2.52
C THR A 39 -11.93 -6.15 1.56
N VAL A 40 -10.67 -6.20 2.05
CA VAL A 40 -9.49 -6.62 1.27
C VAL A 40 -8.74 -7.67 2.08
N PHE A 41 -8.59 -8.85 1.52
CA PHE A 41 -7.90 -9.94 2.20
C PHE A 41 -7.14 -10.82 1.20
N ARG A 42 -6.25 -11.62 1.75
CA ARG A 42 -5.50 -12.64 1.03
C ARG A 42 -5.36 -13.88 1.91
N GLU A 43 -5.35 -15.05 1.31
CA GLU A 43 -4.96 -16.28 2.01
C GLU A 43 -3.46 -16.27 2.31
N GLY A 44 -3.09 -16.72 3.51
CA GLY A 44 -1.71 -16.78 3.99
C GLY A 44 -1.32 -15.59 4.87
N HIS A 45 -0.01 -15.45 5.11
CA HIS A 45 0.55 -14.47 6.05
C HIS A 45 1.16 -13.23 5.37
N ASP A 46 1.07 -13.15 4.03
CA ASP A 46 1.62 -12.01 3.30
C ASP A 46 0.74 -10.78 3.51
N ALA A 47 1.37 -9.65 3.73
CA ALA A 47 0.69 -8.38 3.85
C ALA A 47 0.04 -7.96 2.52
N VAL A 48 -1.08 -7.27 2.63
CA VAL A 48 -1.75 -6.60 1.51
C VAL A 48 -1.74 -5.10 1.74
N ALA A 49 -1.80 -4.35 0.65
CA ALA A 49 -2.05 -2.92 0.68
C ALA A 49 -3.17 -2.57 -0.30
N ALA A 50 -3.82 -1.45 -0.05
CA ALA A 50 -4.90 -0.96 -0.90
C ALA A 50 -4.89 0.56 -0.99
N HIS A 51 -5.49 1.09 -2.06
CA HIS A 51 -5.75 2.50 -2.19
C HIS A 51 -7.06 2.78 -2.94
N VAL A 52 -7.56 3.99 -2.78
CA VAL A 52 -8.69 4.54 -3.54
C VAL A 52 -8.17 5.44 -4.62
N VAL A 53 -8.71 5.31 -5.83
CA VAL A 53 -8.54 6.27 -6.93
C VAL A 53 -9.87 6.90 -7.25
N LEU A 54 -9.99 8.21 -7.02
CA LEU A 54 -11.11 9.00 -7.50
C LEU A 54 -10.89 9.38 -8.98
N LYS A 55 -11.98 9.39 -9.73
CA LYS A 55 -12.04 9.98 -11.07
C LYS A 55 -13.01 11.13 -11.07
N ASP A 56 -12.59 12.24 -11.63
CA ASP A 56 -13.41 13.43 -11.79
C ASP A 56 -14.57 13.22 -12.77
N PRO A 57 -15.49 14.20 -12.91
CA PRO A 57 -16.61 14.12 -13.86
C PRO A 57 -16.20 13.94 -15.31
N GLU A 58 -14.99 14.35 -15.69
CA GLU A 58 -14.39 14.16 -17.00
C GLU A 58 -13.71 12.78 -17.17
N GLY A 59 -13.73 11.95 -16.12
CA GLY A 59 -13.16 10.61 -16.12
C GLY A 59 -11.64 10.55 -15.92
N ARG A 60 -11.01 11.68 -15.56
CA ARG A 60 -9.56 11.75 -15.29
C ARG A 60 -9.28 11.21 -13.89
N PRO A 61 -8.34 10.29 -13.72
CA PRO A 61 -7.96 9.83 -12.40
C PRO A 61 -7.21 10.93 -11.65
N GLY A 62 -7.62 11.17 -10.41
CA GLY A 62 -6.86 11.96 -9.45
C GLY A 62 -5.71 11.14 -8.82
N PRO A 63 -4.96 11.75 -7.90
CA PRO A 63 -4.00 11.03 -7.08
C PRO A 63 -4.73 9.93 -6.30
N TRP A 64 -4.03 8.83 -6.08
CA TRP A 64 -4.56 7.76 -5.25
C TRP A 64 -4.39 8.08 -3.76
N THR A 65 -5.34 7.63 -2.95
CA THR A 65 -5.35 7.79 -1.49
C THR A 65 -5.09 6.43 -0.85
N PRO A 66 -4.02 6.28 -0.04
CA PRO A 66 -3.77 5.02 0.67
C PRO A 66 -4.93 4.66 1.60
N MET A 67 -5.30 3.40 1.61
CA MET A 67 -6.23 2.86 2.60
C MET A 67 -5.46 2.31 3.79
N ARG A 68 -6.06 2.38 4.97
CA ARG A 68 -5.57 1.76 6.19
C ARG A 68 -6.56 0.69 6.66
N GLU A 69 -6.07 -0.32 7.32
CA GLU A 69 -6.93 -1.27 8.01
C GLU A 69 -7.63 -0.55 9.17
N LEU A 70 -8.96 -0.69 9.26
CA LEU A 70 -9.78 0.05 10.24
C LEU A 70 -9.68 -0.55 11.65
N ALA A 71 -9.49 -1.86 11.72
CA ALA A 71 -9.18 -2.56 12.96
C ALA A 71 -8.27 -3.74 12.64
N PRO A 72 -7.24 -4.02 13.46
CA PRO A 72 -6.29 -5.11 13.19
C PRO A 72 -7.00 -6.46 12.99
N GLY A 73 -6.69 -7.15 11.89
CA GLY A 73 -7.24 -8.45 11.54
C GLY A 73 -8.70 -8.43 11.10
N SER A 74 -9.27 -7.25 10.81
CA SER A 74 -10.66 -7.14 10.35
C SER A 74 -10.82 -7.31 8.85
N ASP A 75 -9.71 -7.27 8.10
CA ASP A 75 -9.71 -7.17 6.63
C ASP A 75 -10.50 -5.96 6.10
N ARG A 76 -10.96 -5.08 6.98
CA ARG A 76 -11.75 -3.90 6.64
C ARG A 76 -10.82 -2.70 6.49
N TRP A 77 -10.79 -2.13 5.31
CA TRP A 77 -9.92 -1.03 4.93
C TRP A 77 -10.72 0.23 4.66
N GLY A 78 -10.16 1.39 4.99
CA GLY A 78 -10.79 2.69 4.78
C GLY A 78 -9.81 3.77 4.37
N ALA A 79 -10.32 4.74 3.60
CA ALA A 79 -9.63 5.97 3.26
C ALA A 79 -10.63 7.11 3.12
N GLU A 80 -10.24 8.29 3.55
CA GLU A 80 -11.02 9.51 3.38
C GLU A 80 -10.72 10.16 2.02
N VAL A 81 -11.76 10.55 1.31
CA VAL A 81 -11.67 11.19 0.00
C VAL A 81 -12.61 12.36 -0.09
N THR A 82 -12.30 13.33 -0.93
CA THR A 82 -13.09 14.57 -1.09
C THR A 82 -13.32 14.83 -2.58
N ALA A 83 -14.59 15.04 -2.96
CA ALA A 83 -14.95 15.54 -4.28
C ALA A 83 -14.96 17.08 -4.26
N ASN A 84 -14.11 17.69 -5.08
CA ASN A 84 -13.87 19.14 -5.06
C ASN A 84 -14.66 19.93 -6.12
N ALA A 85 -15.53 19.28 -6.89
CA ALA A 85 -16.36 19.89 -7.92
C ALA A 85 -17.72 19.22 -8.03
N VAL A 86 -18.70 19.94 -8.58
CA VAL A 86 -20.01 19.38 -8.92
C VAL A 86 -19.88 18.44 -10.12
N GLY A 87 -20.54 17.29 -10.07
CA GLY A 87 -20.59 16.36 -11.19
C GLY A 87 -20.66 14.91 -10.75
N HIS A 88 -20.58 14.01 -11.72
CA HIS A 88 -20.62 12.58 -11.49
C HIS A 88 -19.19 12.05 -11.29
N TRP A 89 -18.81 11.86 -10.04
CA TRP A 89 -17.53 11.24 -9.67
C TRP A 89 -17.65 9.71 -9.64
N SER A 90 -16.57 9.04 -9.90
CA SER A 90 -16.46 7.60 -9.67
C SER A 90 -15.20 7.29 -8.88
N TYR A 91 -15.17 6.16 -8.21
CA TYR A 91 -13.99 5.70 -7.53
C TYR A 91 -13.82 4.19 -7.68
N ARG A 92 -12.59 3.75 -7.50
CA ARG A 92 -12.26 2.33 -7.44
C ARG A 92 -11.25 2.08 -6.31
N VAL A 93 -11.32 0.88 -5.76
CA VAL A 93 -10.31 0.36 -4.84
C VAL A 93 -9.39 -0.58 -5.61
N GLU A 94 -8.10 -0.37 -5.47
CA GLU A 94 -7.05 -1.25 -5.98
C GLU A 94 -6.30 -1.86 -4.80
N ALA A 95 -6.00 -3.15 -4.87
CA ALA A 95 -5.27 -3.87 -3.83
C ALA A 95 -4.17 -4.75 -4.44
N TRP A 96 -3.06 -4.90 -3.72
CA TRP A 96 -1.90 -5.69 -4.13
C TRP A 96 -1.23 -6.34 -2.92
N SER A 97 -0.37 -7.34 -3.19
CA SER A 97 0.53 -7.89 -2.16
C SER A 97 1.60 -6.86 -1.83
N ASP A 98 1.83 -6.60 -0.57
CA ASP A 98 2.89 -5.71 -0.10
C ASP A 98 4.11 -6.53 0.36
N PRO A 99 5.10 -6.75 -0.51
CA PRO A 99 6.26 -7.55 -0.15
C PRO A 99 7.18 -6.85 0.86
N VAL A 100 7.17 -5.51 0.88
CA VAL A 100 7.97 -4.76 1.85
C VAL A 100 7.38 -4.89 3.25
N ALA A 101 6.07 -4.72 3.40
CA ALA A 101 5.40 -4.92 4.69
C ALA A 101 5.52 -6.37 5.17
N THR A 102 5.39 -7.35 4.27
CA THR A 102 5.59 -8.77 4.58
C THR A 102 7.01 -9.04 5.10
N TRP A 103 8.03 -8.53 4.40
CA TRP A 103 9.41 -8.66 4.84
C TRP A 103 9.66 -7.95 6.17
N ARG A 104 9.18 -6.73 6.36
CA ARG A 104 9.33 -5.97 7.62
C ARG A 104 8.75 -6.73 8.81
N HIS A 105 7.57 -7.34 8.64
CA HIS A 105 6.95 -8.17 9.67
C HIS A 105 7.85 -9.37 10.01
N THR A 106 8.30 -10.10 9.00
CA THR A 106 9.18 -11.27 9.17
C THR A 106 10.53 -10.89 9.81
N ALA A 107 11.14 -9.81 9.33
CA ALA A 107 12.41 -9.29 9.83
C ALA A 107 12.29 -8.85 11.30
N GLY A 108 11.19 -8.18 11.66
CA GLY A 108 10.90 -7.76 13.03
C GLY A 108 10.81 -8.92 14.04
N ILE A 109 10.50 -10.12 13.56
CA ILE A 109 10.45 -11.36 14.38
C ILE A 109 11.81 -12.09 14.35
N LYS A 110 12.35 -12.33 13.16
CA LYS A 110 13.53 -13.18 12.97
C LYS A 110 14.83 -12.52 13.45
N ILE A 111 15.00 -11.22 13.19
CA ILE A 111 16.24 -10.52 13.55
C ILE A 111 16.47 -10.50 15.06
N PRO A 112 15.50 -10.09 15.92
CA PRO A 112 15.68 -10.16 17.37
C PRO A 112 15.85 -11.58 17.89
N ALA A 113 15.26 -12.57 17.23
CA ALA A 113 15.40 -13.97 17.59
C ALA A 113 16.73 -14.62 17.13
N GLY A 114 17.58 -13.87 16.38
CA GLY A 114 18.83 -14.38 15.84
C GLY A 114 18.67 -15.45 14.76
N ILE A 115 17.50 -15.51 14.11
CA ILE A 115 17.20 -16.49 13.07
C ILE A 115 17.63 -15.93 11.71
N ASP A 116 18.72 -16.46 11.16
CA ASP A 116 19.28 -16.12 9.85
C ASP A 116 19.32 -14.62 9.54
N PRO A 117 19.81 -13.75 10.47
CA PRO A 117 19.70 -12.31 10.31
C PRO A 117 20.39 -11.79 9.05
N GLY A 118 21.49 -12.40 8.65
CA GLY A 118 22.22 -12.02 7.42
C GLY A 118 21.37 -12.24 6.17
N LEU A 119 20.70 -13.39 6.06
CA LEU A 119 19.82 -13.69 4.93
C LEU A 119 18.61 -12.74 4.92
N VAL A 120 17.98 -12.52 6.08
CA VAL A 120 16.82 -11.63 6.20
C VAL A 120 17.15 -10.20 5.79
N LEU A 121 18.34 -9.70 6.15
CA LEU A 121 18.80 -8.35 5.76
C LEU A 121 19.11 -8.25 4.27
N GLU A 122 19.68 -9.32 3.67
CA GLU A 122 19.93 -9.37 2.23
C GLU A 122 18.61 -9.36 1.42
N GLU A 123 17.64 -10.19 1.81
CA GLU A 123 16.29 -10.17 1.22
C GLU A 123 15.66 -8.76 1.27
N GLY A 124 15.84 -8.06 2.39
CA GLY A 124 15.41 -6.67 2.52
C GLY A 124 16.11 -5.73 1.55
N ALA A 125 17.43 -5.84 1.45
CA ALA A 125 18.21 -5.00 0.53
C ALA A 125 17.75 -5.17 -0.92
N GLU A 126 17.54 -6.41 -1.37
CA GLU A 126 17.02 -6.70 -2.71
C GLU A 126 15.61 -6.12 -2.93
N LEU A 127 14.74 -6.19 -1.92
CA LEU A 127 13.40 -5.59 -2.00
C LEU A 127 13.45 -4.08 -2.16
N TYR A 128 14.32 -3.40 -1.40
CA TYR A 128 14.46 -1.95 -1.48
C TYR A 128 15.09 -1.50 -2.80
N GLU A 129 16.02 -2.27 -3.37
CA GLU A 129 16.56 -2.03 -4.71
C GLU A 129 15.48 -2.18 -5.79
N ARG A 130 14.65 -3.23 -5.68
CA ARG A 130 13.50 -3.41 -6.58
C ARG A 130 12.50 -2.27 -6.48
N ALA A 131 12.19 -1.84 -5.25
CA ALA A 131 11.31 -0.69 -5.03
C ALA A 131 11.92 0.59 -5.63
N ALA A 132 13.21 0.84 -5.40
CA ALA A 132 13.94 1.98 -5.93
C ALA A 132 13.92 2.02 -7.47
N ALA A 133 13.94 0.88 -8.15
CA ALA A 133 13.87 0.82 -9.61
C ALA A 133 12.58 1.44 -10.17
N GLY A 134 11.46 1.36 -9.43
CA GLY A 134 10.18 1.95 -9.79
C GLY A 134 10.02 3.44 -9.41
N VAL A 135 10.96 4.01 -8.65
CA VAL A 135 10.88 5.40 -8.16
C VAL A 135 11.63 6.35 -9.10
N PRO A 136 11.04 7.48 -9.53
CA PRO A 136 11.76 8.52 -10.28
C PRO A 136 12.99 9.03 -9.47
N LYS A 137 14.05 9.44 -10.18
CA LYS A 137 15.30 9.86 -9.49
C LYS A 137 15.06 10.99 -8.49
N GLU A 138 14.22 11.95 -8.85
CA GLU A 138 13.90 13.16 -8.08
C GLU A 138 12.88 12.88 -6.95
N ALA A 139 12.26 11.70 -6.95
CA ALA A 139 11.20 11.33 -6.00
C ALA A 139 11.67 10.49 -4.82
N GLY A 140 12.98 10.51 -4.51
CA GLY A 140 13.54 9.84 -3.34
C GLY A 140 14.11 8.44 -3.59
N ARG A 141 14.40 8.06 -4.86
CA ARG A 141 15.07 6.79 -5.20
C ARG A 141 16.33 6.57 -4.37
N SER A 142 17.15 7.61 -4.15
CA SER A 142 18.38 7.55 -3.36
C SER A 142 18.15 7.14 -1.91
N VAL A 143 17.01 7.46 -1.32
CA VAL A 143 16.65 7.07 0.05
C VAL A 143 16.53 5.55 0.15
N LEU A 144 15.84 4.92 -0.79
CA LEU A 144 15.68 3.46 -0.81
C LEU A 144 17.02 2.75 -1.10
N LEU A 145 17.84 3.30 -2.01
CA LEU A 145 19.16 2.74 -2.29
C LEU A 145 20.11 2.89 -1.10
N ALA A 146 20.03 3.99 -0.34
CA ALA A 146 20.80 4.17 0.88
C ALA A 146 20.36 3.15 1.96
N ALA A 147 19.06 2.94 2.14
CA ALA A 147 18.55 1.92 3.05
C ALA A 147 19.03 0.52 2.64
N ALA A 148 18.96 0.15 1.35
CA ALA A 148 19.47 -1.12 0.85
C ALA A 148 20.97 -1.31 1.11
N LYS A 149 21.76 -0.25 0.90
CA LYS A 149 23.19 -0.26 1.21
C LYS A 149 23.46 -0.48 2.71
N THR A 150 22.72 0.22 3.58
CA THR A 150 22.87 0.07 5.03
C THR A 150 22.43 -1.31 5.52
N LEU A 151 21.41 -1.92 4.92
CA LEU A 151 21.04 -3.31 5.21
C LEU A 151 22.18 -4.31 4.95
N ARG A 152 23.09 -4.03 4.02
CA ARG A 152 24.28 -4.86 3.70
C ARG A 152 25.54 -4.48 4.48
N ASP A 153 25.54 -3.39 5.24
CA ASP A 153 26.73 -2.89 5.91
C ASP A 153 27.08 -3.69 7.15
N ASP A 154 27.96 -4.67 6.99
CA ASP A 154 28.40 -5.58 8.08
C ASP A 154 29.21 -4.89 9.19
N SER A 155 29.63 -3.64 8.98
CA SER A 155 30.29 -2.85 10.02
C SER A 155 29.33 -2.35 11.09
N LEU A 156 28.00 -2.40 10.81
CA LEU A 156 26.94 -1.96 11.70
C LEU A 156 26.26 -3.12 12.44
N PRO A 157 25.82 -2.90 13.68
CA PRO A 157 24.98 -3.88 14.38
C PRO A 157 23.71 -4.21 13.59
N THR A 158 23.28 -5.47 13.61
CA THR A 158 22.09 -5.96 12.88
C THR A 158 20.84 -5.12 13.13
N ALA A 159 20.61 -4.71 14.38
CA ALA A 159 19.47 -3.86 14.73
C ALA A 159 19.55 -2.48 14.07
N ALA A 160 20.73 -1.87 13.97
CA ALA A 160 20.92 -0.59 13.30
C ALA A 160 20.72 -0.72 11.78
N ARG A 161 21.19 -1.81 11.19
CA ARG A 161 20.95 -2.13 9.78
C ARG A 161 19.45 -2.22 9.48
N PHE A 162 18.70 -2.96 10.29
CA PHE A 162 17.25 -3.10 10.14
C PHE A 162 16.52 -1.77 10.34
N ALA A 163 16.92 -0.95 11.34
CA ALA A 163 16.32 0.35 11.61
C ALA A 163 16.40 1.30 10.41
N ALA A 164 17.46 1.21 9.59
CA ALA A 164 17.61 2.04 8.38
C ALA A 164 16.51 1.78 7.33
N ALA A 165 15.87 0.63 7.37
CA ALA A 165 14.74 0.29 6.51
C ALA A 165 13.38 0.80 7.04
N LEU A 166 13.35 1.40 8.22
CA LEU A 166 12.12 1.80 8.94
C LEU A 166 12.05 3.31 9.19
N THR A 167 12.84 4.10 8.47
CA THR A 167 12.85 5.55 8.68
C THR A 167 11.63 6.23 8.05
N PRO A 168 11.18 7.39 8.59
CA PRO A 168 10.06 8.15 8.02
C PRO A 168 10.26 8.51 6.54
N GLU A 169 11.49 8.81 6.13
CA GLU A 169 11.81 9.15 4.74
C GLU A 169 11.61 7.94 3.81
N VAL A 170 11.98 6.76 4.26
CA VAL A 170 11.72 5.50 3.54
C VAL A 170 10.23 5.25 3.41
N ASP A 171 9.48 5.43 4.50
CA ASP A 171 8.03 5.26 4.52
C ASP A 171 7.32 6.24 3.58
N GLU A 172 7.78 7.49 3.54
CA GLU A 172 7.24 8.51 2.64
C GLU A 172 7.43 8.12 1.16
N VAL A 173 8.63 7.63 0.79
CA VAL A 173 8.91 7.20 -0.58
C VAL A 173 8.09 5.97 -0.95
N LEU A 174 8.07 4.95 -0.12
CA LEU A 174 7.28 3.73 -0.34
C LEU A 174 5.78 4.03 -0.36
N GLY A 175 5.33 4.96 0.47
CA GLY A 175 3.95 5.43 0.50
C GLY A 175 3.52 6.07 -0.82
N ARG A 176 4.39 6.81 -1.49
CA ARG A 176 4.13 7.43 -2.80
C ARG A 176 4.38 6.49 -3.98
N HIS A 177 5.30 5.55 -3.83
CA HIS A 177 5.76 4.65 -4.89
C HIS A 177 5.83 3.21 -4.35
N PRO A 178 4.67 2.58 -4.05
CA PRO A 178 4.65 1.23 -3.49
C PRO A 178 5.19 0.21 -4.49
N LEU A 179 5.93 -0.78 -4.00
CA LEU A 179 6.31 -1.95 -4.78
C LEU A 179 5.08 -2.86 -4.95
N ARG A 180 4.72 -3.13 -6.21
CA ARG A 180 3.54 -3.92 -6.59
C ARG A 180 3.92 -5.14 -7.40
#